data_782a496e6f8da65f67fea0fd050609a8
#
_entry.id   782a496e6f8da65f67fea0fd050609a8
#
_cell.length_a   1.000
_cell.length_b   1.000
_cell.length_c   1.000
_cell.angle_alpha   90.00
_cell.angle_beta   90.00
_cell.angle_gamma   90.00
#
_symmetry.space_group_name_H-M   'P 1'
#
loop_
_entity.id
_entity.type
_entity.pdbx_description
1 polymer ?
#
loop_
_entity_poly.entity_id
_entity_poly.type
_entity_poly.pdbx_seq_one_letter_code
_entity_poly.pdbx_strand_id
1 'polypeptide(L)'
;GIVQLIHGYGEHSRRYLHMILKFMQAGYIVYADDHLGHGKTGYDGGTLGDPHSGGYMTYLKDEKQLHDIAVADYPELPYFIFGHSWGSMLARAYAAHYGEDIKGLMLCGLCSQWKGCEIEYADPEFNAAYEADPYQPAGAWFDKVFLDMTARVENPNGPADWIANDARVVTDHANDMFNTFDTTLELAWDFVQLYHFIESDEWAPMVPSNIPVYLIAGDQDPCGNYGEGLYHVANLLANTGNKVSVKAYSGYRHEIHNELDIRDEVVDGLINFVDGVLAE
;
A
#
# COMPACT_ATOMS: atom_id res chain seq x y z
N GLY A 1 20.41 -8.56 0.59
CA GLY A 1 19.07 -8.77 1.16
C GLY A 1 18.00 -8.90 0.09
N ILE A 2 16.79 -9.23 0.51
CA ILE A 2 15.61 -9.36 -0.33
C ILE A 2 14.64 -8.24 0.02
N VAL A 3 14.02 -7.62 -0.98
CA VAL A 3 12.95 -6.63 -0.82
C VAL A 3 11.69 -7.17 -1.50
N GLN A 4 10.63 -7.39 -0.75
CA GLN A 4 9.30 -7.68 -1.28
C GLN A 4 8.56 -6.36 -1.46
N LEU A 5 8.00 -6.15 -2.65
CA LEU A 5 7.25 -4.96 -3.01
C LEU A 5 5.77 -5.31 -3.12
N ILE A 6 4.94 -4.65 -2.34
CA ILE A 6 3.50 -4.80 -2.26
C ILE A 6 2.85 -3.55 -2.85
N HIS A 7 2.22 -3.67 -4.01
CA HIS A 7 1.61 -2.55 -4.74
C HIS A 7 0.26 -2.12 -4.14
N GLY A 8 -0.25 -0.95 -4.55
CA GLY A 8 -1.51 -0.37 -4.09
C GLY A 8 -2.74 -0.88 -4.82
N TYR A 9 -3.92 -0.36 -4.42
CA TYR A 9 -5.17 -0.60 -5.11
C TYR A 9 -5.20 0.12 -6.46
N GLY A 10 -5.78 -0.54 -7.47
CA GLY A 10 -5.92 0.04 -8.81
C GLY A 10 -4.58 0.27 -9.52
N GLU A 11 -3.59 -0.56 -9.21
CA GLU A 11 -2.28 -0.53 -9.85
C GLU A 11 -1.67 -1.95 -9.94
N HIS A 12 -0.38 -2.05 -10.27
CA HIS A 12 0.32 -3.32 -10.42
C HIS A 12 1.85 -3.16 -10.28
N SER A 13 2.55 -4.28 -10.06
CA SER A 13 3.99 -4.31 -9.77
C SER A 13 4.89 -3.63 -10.81
N ARG A 14 4.52 -3.63 -12.09
CA ARG A 14 5.34 -3.03 -13.16
C ARG A 14 5.41 -1.51 -13.13
N ARG A 15 4.52 -0.83 -12.39
CA ARG A 15 4.62 0.61 -12.15
C ARG A 15 5.83 0.98 -11.29
N TYR A 16 6.45 -0.01 -10.65
CA TYR A 16 7.63 0.12 -9.78
C TYR A 16 8.95 -0.27 -10.43
N LEU A 17 9.00 -0.50 -11.74
CA LEU A 17 10.21 -0.96 -12.43
C LEU A 17 11.44 -0.09 -12.20
N HIS A 18 11.30 1.24 -12.10
CA HIS A 18 12.40 2.15 -11.80
C HIS A 18 12.97 1.90 -10.39
N MET A 19 12.11 1.67 -9.39
CA MET A 19 12.48 1.33 -8.02
C MET A 19 13.16 -0.04 -7.97
N ILE A 20 12.55 -1.05 -8.62
CA ILE A 20 13.09 -2.41 -8.71
C ILE A 20 14.51 -2.37 -9.27
N LEU A 21 14.72 -1.66 -10.39
CA LEU A 21 16.03 -1.53 -11.01
C LEU A 21 17.06 -0.86 -10.09
N LYS A 22 16.69 0.18 -9.34
CA LYS A 22 17.58 0.84 -8.38
C LYS A 22 17.97 -0.09 -7.22
N PHE A 23 17.02 -0.82 -6.64
CA PHE A 23 17.32 -1.84 -5.62
C PHE A 23 18.25 -2.93 -6.17
N MET A 24 18.02 -3.44 -7.39
CA MET A 24 18.90 -4.42 -8.03
C MET A 24 20.31 -3.84 -8.27
N GLN A 25 20.42 -2.60 -8.69
CA GLN A 25 21.72 -1.90 -8.87
C GLN A 25 22.46 -1.73 -7.54
N ALA A 26 21.73 -1.57 -6.44
CA ALA A 26 22.29 -1.52 -5.08
C ALA A 26 22.65 -2.93 -4.53
N GLY A 27 22.38 -4.00 -5.28
CA GLY A 27 22.75 -5.37 -4.91
C GLY A 27 21.65 -6.15 -4.16
N TYR A 28 20.41 -5.67 -4.19
CA TYR A 28 19.25 -6.34 -3.59
C TYR A 28 18.53 -7.23 -4.59
N ILE A 29 17.92 -8.29 -4.10
CA ILE A 29 16.95 -9.10 -4.85
C ILE A 29 15.57 -8.51 -4.58
N VAL A 30 14.74 -8.38 -5.63
CA VAL A 30 13.38 -7.86 -5.48
C VAL A 30 12.37 -8.90 -5.94
N TYR A 31 11.39 -9.15 -5.09
CA TYR A 31 10.18 -9.91 -5.41
C TYR A 31 8.99 -8.97 -5.42
N ALA A 32 8.12 -9.15 -6.40
CA ALA A 32 6.87 -8.40 -6.53
C ALA A 32 5.87 -9.24 -7.30
N ASP A 33 4.63 -9.25 -6.87
CA ASP A 33 3.50 -9.89 -7.54
C ASP A 33 2.51 -8.84 -8.04
N ASP A 34 1.46 -9.30 -8.71
CA ASP A 34 0.23 -8.57 -8.93
C ASP A 34 -0.85 -9.28 -8.12
N HIS A 35 -1.52 -8.57 -7.20
CA HIS A 35 -2.53 -9.13 -6.29
C HIS A 35 -3.71 -9.76 -7.02
N LEU A 36 -4.47 -10.62 -6.33
CA LEU A 36 -5.77 -11.09 -6.80
C LEU A 36 -6.64 -9.89 -7.22
N GLY A 37 -7.30 -10.01 -8.36
CA GLY A 37 -8.12 -8.94 -8.92
C GLY A 37 -7.35 -7.76 -9.54
N HIS A 38 -6.01 -7.78 -9.54
CA HIS A 38 -5.17 -6.68 -10.03
C HIS A 38 -4.19 -7.12 -11.11
N GLY A 39 -3.68 -6.14 -11.86
CA GLY A 39 -2.58 -6.28 -12.78
C GLY A 39 -2.71 -7.45 -13.74
N LYS A 40 -1.60 -8.14 -13.98
CA LYS A 40 -1.58 -9.29 -14.88
C LYS A 40 -2.26 -10.52 -14.28
N THR A 41 -2.22 -10.70 -12.98
CA THR A 41 -2.93 -11.81 -12.29
C THR A 41 -4.43 -11.72 -12.54
N GLY A 42 -5.05 -10.57 -12.32
CA GLY A 42 -6.47 -10.36 -12.59
C GLY A 42 -6.80 -10.42 -14.10
N TYR A 43 -5.95 -9.85 -14.94
CA TYR A 43 -6.17 -9.83 -16.39
C TYR A 43 -6.12 -11.23 -17.00
N ASP A 44 -5.09 -12.01 -16.74
CA ASP A 44 -4.94 -13.36 -17.27
C ASP A 44 -6.01 -14.31 -16.72
N GLY A 45 -6.46 -14.08 -15.47
CA GLY A 45 -7.53 -14.82 -14.82
C GLY A 45 -8.94 -14.40 -15.27
N GLY A 46 -9.09 -13.26 -15.94
CA GLY A 46 -10.39 -12.65 -16.25
C GLY A 46 -11.14 -12.15 -15.03
N THR A 47 -10.39 -11.74 -13.98
CA THR A 47 -10.89 -11.38 -12.66
C THR A 47 -10.43 -9.98 -12.21
N LEU A 48 -10.14 -9.07 -13.16
CA LEU A 48 -9.83 -7.67 -12.79
C LEU A 48 -10.98 -7.06 -12.00
N GLY A 49 -10.68 -6.55 -10.79
CA GLY A 49 -11.66 -5.99 -9.87
C GLY A 49 -12.54 -7.00 -9.14
N ASP A 50 -12.36 -8.31 -9.43
CA ASP A 50 -13.12 -9.41 -8.86
C ASP A 50 -12.19 -10.52 -8.34
N PRO A 51 -11.67 -10.39 -7.12
CA PRO A 51 -10.59 -11.25 -6.63
C PRO A 51 -11.00 -12.66 -6.24
N HIS A 52 -12.29 -12.91 -5.92
CA HIS A 52 -12.74 -14.14 -5.28
C HIS A 52 -11.88 -14.54 -4.07
N SER A 53 -11.53 -13.53 -3.26
CA SER A 53 -10.58 -13.66 -2.15
C SER A 53 -11.15 -14.42 -0.94
N GLY A 54 -12.45 -14.25 -0.67
CA GLY A 54 -13.08 -14.72 0.55
C GLY A 54 -12.59 -13.97 1.81
N GLY A 55 -12.00 -12.78 1.65
CA GLY A 55 -11.54 -11.92 2.74
C GLY A 55 -10.08 -11.47 2.61
N TYR A 56 -9.76 -10.29 3.15
CA TYR A 56 -8.43 -9.67 3.01
C TYR A 56 -7.25 -10.53 3.51
N MET A 57 -7.51 -11.47 4.40
CA MET A 57 -6.48 -12.41 4.88
C MET A 57 -5.90 -13.30 3.79
N THR A 58 -6.59 -13.44 2.65
CA THR A 58 -6.07 -14.19 1.49
C THR A 58 -4.90 -13.47 0.87
N TYR A 59 -4.97 -12.14 0.70
CA TYR A 59 -3.84 -11.34 0.21
C TYR A 59 -2.61 -11.49 1.13
N LEU A 60 -2.80 -11.48 2.45
CA LEU A 60 -1.67 -11.68 3.38
C LEU A 60 -1.04 -13.06 3.26
N LYS A 61 -1.83 -14.10 2.95
CA LYS A 61 -1.32 -15.47 2.71
C LYS A 61 -0.57 -15.57 1.39
N ASP A 62 -1.02 -14.84 0.36
CA ASP A 62 -0.35 -14.78 -0.93
C ASP A 62 1.01 -14.08 -0.78
N GLU A 63 1.06 -12.95 -0.06
CA GLU A 63 2.31 -12.28 0.29
C GLU A 63 3.25 -13.17 1.11
N LYS A 64 2.70 -13.95 2.05
CA LYS A 64 3.47 -14.93 2.83
C LYS A 64 3.99 -16.07 1.96
N GLN A 65 3.21 -16.53 0.99
CA GLN A 65 3.66 -17.53 0.03
C GLN A 65 4.81 -17.00 -0.84
N LEU A 66 4.72 -15.74 -1.29
CA LEU A 66 5.81 -15.09 -2.03
C LEU A 66 7.09 -14.99 -1.18
N HIS A 67 6.95 -14.57 0.09
CA HIS A 67 8.03 -14.58 1.06
C HIS A 67 8.66 -15.98 1.18
N ASP A 68 7.85 -17.03 1.35
CA ASP A 68 8.36 -18.40 1.54
C ASP A 68 9.11 -18.92 0.32
N ILE A 69 8.66 -18.57 -0.89
CA ILE A 69 9.38 -18.85 -2.14
C ILE A 69 10.73 -18.15 -2.14
N ALA A 70 10.76 -16.86 -1.82
CA ALA A 70 11.98 -16.06 -1.83
C ALA A 70 13.01 -16.55 -0.80
N VAL A 71 12.55 -16.89 0.41
CA VAL A 71 13.42 -17.44 1.47
C VAL A 71 13.90 -18.86 1.15
N ALA A 72 13.08 -19.67 0.46
CA ALA A 72 13.53 -20.98 -0.02
C ALA A 72 14.66 -20.87 -1.06
N ASP A 73 14.58 -19.84 -1.94
CA ASP A 73 15.61 -19.55 -2.93
C ASP A 73 16.89 -18.99 -2.29
N TYR A 74 16.75 -18.17 -1.24
CA TYR A 74 17.83 -17.39 -0.61
C TYR A 74 17.73 -17.41 0.93
N PRO A 75 17.92 -18.55 1.61
CA PRO A 75 17.59 -18.73 3.03
C PRO A 75 18.46 -17.90 3.99
N GLU A 76 19.63 -17.45 3.55
CA GLU A 76 20.57 -16.68 4.40
C GLU A 76 20.42 -15.15 4.26
N LEU A 77 19.53 -14.70 3.36
CA LEU A 77 19.39 -13.27 3.12
C LEU A 77 18.32 -12.64 4.01
N PRO A 78 18.61 -11.48 4.63
CA PRO A 78 17.62 -10.72 5.38
C PRO A 78 16.50 -10.23 4.47
N TYR A 79 15.28 -10.21 5.00
CA TYR A 79 14.06 -9.93 4.26
C TYR A 79 13.43 -8.60 4.69
N PHE A 80 13.08 -7.76 3.71
CA PHE A 80 12.45 -6.48 3.91
C PHE A 80 11.15 -6.40 3.13
N ILE A 81 10.17 -5.65 3.66
CA ILE A 81 8.91 -5.39 2.97
C ILE A 81 8.80 -3.90 2.68
N PHE A 82 8.40 -3.59 1.45
CA PHE A 82 7.94 -2.28 1.02
C PHE A 82 6.46 -2.37 0.63
N GLY A 83 5.62 -1.46 1.13
CA GLY A 83 4.22 -1.36 0.74
C GLY A 83 3.82 0.07 0.41
N HIS A 84 3.06 0.25 -0.68
CA HIS A 84 2.53 1.54 -1.09
C HIS A 84 1.00 1.56 -1.04
N SER A 85 0.39 2.63 -0.52
CA SER A 85 -1.07 2.81 -0.52
C SER A 85 -1.80 1.64 0.16
N TRP A 86 -2.73 0.98 -0.53
CA TRP A 86 -3.35 -0.26 -0.06
C TRP A 86 -2.30 -1.34 0.26
N GLY A 87 -1.22 -1.42 -0.52
CA GLY A 87 -0.07 -2.27 -0.21
C GLY A 87 0.61 -1.90 1.11
N SER A 88 0.54 -0.63 1.56
CA SER A 88 1.00 -0.24 2.90
C SER A 88 0.07 -0.74 4.00
N MET A 89 -1.22 -0.90 3.72
CA MET A 89 -2.18 -1.53 4.64
C MET A 89 -1.89 -3.04 4.75
N LEU A 90 -1.70 -3.72 3.61
CA LEU A 90 -1.29 -5.13 3.56
C LEU A 90 0.04 -5.35 4.29
N ALA A 91 1.04 -4.50 4.06
CA ALA A 91 2.35 -4.59 4.71
C ALA A 91 2.27 -4.41 6.23
N ARG A 92 1.41 -3.51 6.75
CA ARG A 92 1.15 -3.37 8.18
C ARG A 92 0.48 -4.61 8.77
N ALA A 93 -0.56 -5.11 8.11
CA ALA A 93 -1.24 -6.33 8.54
C ALA A 93 -0.31 -7.55 8.43
N TYR A 94 0.52 -7.63 7.39
CA TYR A 94 1.56 -8.66 7.26
C TYR A 94 2.55 -8.61 8.43
N ALA A 95 3.07 -7.43 8.76
CA ALA A 95 3.99 -7.27 9.88
C ALA A 95 3.37 -7.67 11.23
N ALA A 96 2.06 -7.45 11.40
CA ALA A 96 1.33 -7.89 12.59
C ALA A 96 1.19 -9.43 12.68
N HIS A 97 0.97 -10.11 11.55
CA HIS A 97 0.71 -11.57 11.53
C HIS A 97 1.97 -12.41 11.30
N TYR A 98 2.96 -11.89 10.54
CA TYR A 98 4.14 -12.62 10.06
C TYR A 98 5.45 -11.82 10.29
N GLY A 99 5.44 -10.82 11.16
CA GLY A 99 6.57 -9.89 11.34
C GLY A 99 7.86 -10.53 11.84
N GLU A 100 7.79 -11.69 12.51
CA GLU A 100 8.98 -12.39 13.02
C GLU A 100 9.97 -12.77 11.89
N ASP A 101 9.49 -12.89 10.67
CA ASP A 101 10.26 -13.31 9.50
C ASP A 101 10.89 -12.14 8.73
N ILE A 102 10.62 -10.86 9.12
CA ILE A 102 11.10 -9.69 8.41
C ILE A 102 12.13 -8.88 9.22
N LYS A 103 13.08 -8.27 8.51
CA LYS A 103 14.17 -7.49 9.09
C LYS A 103 13.90 -5.98 9.13
N GLY A 104 12.98 -5.49 8.33
CA GLY A 104 12.56 -4.10 8.28
C GLY A 104 11.33 -3.88 7.42
N LEU A 105 10.59 -2.81 7.71
CA LEU A 105 9.34 -2.43 7.08
C LEU A 105 9.42 -1.02 6.51
N MET A 106 9.05 -0.84 5.25
CA MET A 106 9.02 0.44 4.56
C MET A 106 7.59 0.72 4.06
N LEU A 107 7.00 1.83 4.47
CA LEU A 107 5.63 2.23 4.13
C LEU A 107 5.63 3.57 3.39
N CYS A 108 5.07 3.59 2.19
CA CYS A 108 5.02 4.74 1.29
C CYS A 108 3.56 5.10 0.98
N GLY A 109 3.21 6.40 0.98
CA GLY A 109 1.84 6.85 0.69
C GLY A 109 0.82 6.12 1.56
N LEU A 110 1.12 5.99 2.85
CA LEU A 110 0.35 5.14 3.75
C LEU A 110 -1.06 5.68 3.98
N CYS A 111 -2.03 4.76 4.06
CA CYS A 111 -3.42 5.06 4.36
C CYS A 111 -3.65 5.05 5.88
N SER A 112 -4.10 6.17 6.42
CA SER A 112 -4.47 6.31 7.83
C SER A 112 -5.32 7.55 8.03
N GLN A 113 -6.25 7.50 8.98
CA GLN A 113 -7.21 8.57 9.24
C GLN A 113 -8.00 8.97 7.96
N TRP A 114 -8.29 8.00 7.13
CA TRP A 114 -8.97 8.18 5.85
C TRP A 114 -10.49 8.14 6.03
N LYS A 115 -11.08 9.32 6.10
CA LYS A 115 -12.50 9.51 6.43
C LYS A 115 -13.47 8.69 5.55
N GLY A 116 -13.20 8.53 4.27
CA GLY A 116 -14.05 7.75 3.37
C GLY A 116 -14.15 6.29 3.76
N CYS A 117 -13.02 5.67 4.16
CA CYS A 117 -12.99 4.30 4.66
C CYS A 117 -13.75 4.15 5.99
N GLU A 118 -13.62 5.12 6.89
CA GLU A 118 -14.34 5.11 8.18
C GLU A 118 -15.86 5.18 7.98
N ILE A 119 -16.32 6.04 7.07
CA ILE A 119 -17.75 6.17 6.74
C ILE A 119 -18.28 4.87 6.14
N GLU A 120 -17.57 4.29 5.18
CA GLU A 120 -18.02 3.11 4.44
C GLU A 120 -18.04 1.86 5.32
N TYR A 121 -17.06 1.70 6.21
CA TYR A 121 -17.06 0.60 7.18
C TYR A 121 -18.32 0.61 8.06
N ALA A 122 -18.80 1.78 8.44
CA ALA A 122 -19.98 1.95 9.28
C ALA A 122 -21.30 1.91 8.51
N ASP A 123 -21.29 1.87 7.15
CA ASP A 123 -22.50 1.93 6.34
C ASP A 123 -23.27 0.60 6.35
N PRO A 124 -24.47 0.52 6.96
CA PRO A 124 -25.25 -0.70 7.02
C PRO A 124 -25.79 -1.16 5.66
N GLU A 125 -25.95 -0.24 4.68
CA GLU A 125 -26.41 -0.57 3.34
C GLU A 125 -25.29 -1.27 2.55
N PHE A 126 -24.05 -0.83 2.71
CA PHE A 126 -22.87 -1.49 2.14
C PHE A 126 -22.72 -2.92 2.67
N ASN A 127 -22.84 -3.08 3.99
CA ASN A 127 -22.75 -4.38 4.63
C ASN A 127 -23.85 -5.34 4.13
N ALA A 128 -25.11 -4.85 4.05
CA ALA A 128 -26.23 -5.64 3.56
C ALA A 128 -26.10 -5.99 2.07
N ALA A 129 -25.55 -5.10 1.25
CA ALA A 129 -25.31 -5.37 -0.16
C ALA A 129 -24.24 -6.45 -0.35
N TYR A 130 -23.15 -6.39 0.41
CA TYR A 130 -22.10 -7.41 0.40
C TYR A 130 -22.65 -8.79 0.82
N GLU A 131 -23.43 -8.85 1.89
CA GLU A 131 -24.06 -10.12 2.36
C GLU A 131 -25.02 -10.71 1.31
N ALA A 132 -25.71 -9.88 0.54
CA ALA A 132 -26.66 -10.32 -0.47
C ALA A 132 -25.96 -10.88 -1.73
N ASP A 133 -24.94 -10.21 -2.23
CA ASP A 133 -24.13 -10.61 -3.40
C ASP A 133 -22.78 -9.89 -3.42
N PRO A 134 -21.70 -10.53 -2.97
CA PRO A 134 -20.36 -9.92 -2.94
C PRO A 134 -19.76 -9.66 -4.33
N TYR A 135 -20.28 -10.31 -5.37
CA TYR A 135 -19.72 -10.23 -6.73
C TYR A 135 -20.37 -9.17 -7.60
N GLN A 136 -21.41 -8.49 -7.10
CA GLN A 136 -21.97 -7.35 -7.81
C GLN A 136 -20.99 -6.15 -7.82
N PRO A 137 -21.09 -5.24 -8.81
CA PRO A 137 -20.27 -4.01 -8.84
C PRO A 137 -20.47 -3.17 -7.58
N ALA A 138 -19.39 -2.74 -6.97
CA ALA A 138 -19.43 -1.89 -5.78
C ALA A 138 -19.96 -0.47 -6.10
N GLY A 139 -19.61 0.08 -7.27
CA GLY A 139 -20.15 1.35 -7.78
C GLY A 139 -20.13 2.46 -6.72
N ALA A 140 -21.29 3.09 -6.53
CA ALA A 140 -21.43 4.24 -5.65
C ALA A 140 -21.09 4.01 -4.17
N TRP A 141 -21.09 2.76 -3.68
CA TRP A 141 -20.63 2.48 -2.31
C TRP A 141 -19.12 2.70 -2.20
N PHE A 142 -18.34 2.12 -3.12
CA PHE A 142 -16.89 2.26 -3.05
C PHE A 142 -16.40 3.65 -3.49
N ASP A 143 -17.16 4.37 -4.32
CA ASP A 143 -16.87 5.76 -4.68
C ASP A 143 -16.82 6.69 -3.45
N LYS A 144 -17.57 6.38 -2.38
CA LYS A 144 -17.54 7.13 -1.12
C LYS A 144 -16.19 7.10 -0.44
N VAL A 145 -15.43 6.01 -0.59
CA VAL A 145 -14.07 5.89 -0.04
C VAL A 145 -13.16 6.96 -0.62
N PHE A 146 -13.33 7.28 -1.92
CA PHE A 146 -12.52 8.26 -2.64
C PHE A 146 -13.17 9.66 -2.75
N LEU A 147 -14.20 9.92 -1.92
CA LEU A 147 -14.85 11.22 -1.91
C LEU A 147 -13.88 12.32 -1.45
N ASP A 148 -13.92 13.48 -2.11
CA ASP A 148 -13.13 14.66 -1.77
C ASP A 148 -11.60 14.51 -1.85
N MET A 149 -11.07 13.49 -2.53
CA MET A 149 -9.63 13.25 -2.64
C MET A 149 -8.87 14.43 -3.27
N THR A 150 -9.53 15.22 -4.13
CA THR A 150 -8.96 16.42 -4.74
C THR A 150 -9.24 17.73 -3.99
N ALA A 151 -9.80 17.67 -2.78
CA ALA A 151 -10.26 18.87 -2.05
C ALA A 151 -9.16 19.94 -1.82
N ARG A 152 -7.88 19.52 -1.73
CA ARG A 152 -6.73 20.45 -1.59
C ARG A 152 -5.96 20.66 -2.89
N VAL A 153 -6.43 20.10 -4.01
CA VAL A 153 -5.81 20.31 -5.32
C VAL A 153 -6.33 21.61 -5.93
N GLU A 154 -5.43 22.54 -6.19
CA GLU A 154 -5.81 23.79 -6.85
C GLU A 154 -6.13 23.52 -8.33
N ASN A 155 -7.36 23.87 -8.76
CA ASN A 155 -7.84 23.69 -10.15
C ASN A 155 -7.61 22.25 -10.69
N PRO A 156 -8.23 21.20 -10.09
CA PRO A 156 -8.04 19.84 -10.55
C PRO A 156 -8.56 19.64 -11.98
N ASN A 157 -7.81 18.93 -12.82
CA ASN A 157 -8.22 18.56 -14.17
C ASN A 157 -9.10 17.31 -14.18
N GLY A 158 -8.99 16.47 -13.12
CA GLY A 158 -9.74 15.23 -13.01
C GLY A 158 -9.75 14.66 -11.58
N PRO A 159 -10.56 13.62 -11.36
CA PRO A 159 -10.72 13.02 -10.04
C PRO A 159 -9.46 12.30 -9.53
N ALA A 160 -8.51 11.99 -10.42
CA ALA A 160 -7.25 11.30 -10.07
C ALA A 160 -6.09 12.26 -9.75
N ASP A 161 -6.30 13.59 -9.79
CA ASP A 161 -5.21 14.56 -9.60
C ASP A 161 -4.60 14.54 -8.19
N TRP A 162 -5.25 13.89 -7.23
CA TRP A 162 -4.70 13.67 -5.90
C TRP A 162 -3.53 12.66 -5.88
N ILE A 163 -3.34 11.89 -6.94
CA ILE A 163 -2.32 10.83 -7.02
C ILE A 163 -0.92 11.42 -7.07
N ALA A 164 -0.69 12.42 -7.94
CA ALA A 164 0.63 13.02 -8.13
C ALA A 164 0.53 14.49 -8.58
N ASN A 165 1.61 15.25 -8.36
CA ASN A 165 1.75 16.61 -8.91
C ASN A 165 2.06 16.58 -10.40
N ASP A 166 2.86 15.60 -10.83
CA ASP A 166 3.22 15.46 -12.24
C ASP A 166 2.04 14.88 -13.04
N ALA A 167 1.47 15.71 -13.92
CA ALA A 167 0.35 15.32 -14.76
C ALA A 167 0.64 14.08 -15.66
N ARG A 168 1.92 13.80 -15.94
CA ARG A 168 2.32 12.60 -16.71
C ARG A 168 2.09 11.34 -15.90
N VAL A 169 2.35 11.36 -14.59
CA VAL A 169 2.08 10.25 -13.67
C VAL A 169 0.57 10.00 -13.59
N VAL A 170 -0.23 11.06 -13.41
CA VAL A 170 -1.70 10.97 -13.38
C VAL A 170 -2.25 10.41 -14.70
N THR A 171 -1.74 10.90 -15.84
CA THR A 171 -2.14 10.46 -17.17
C THR A 171 -1.78 9.00 -17.44
N ASP A 172 -0.57 8.59 -17.05
CA ASP A 172 -0.11 7.20 -17.16
C ASP A 172 -0.99 6.26 -16.35
N HIS A 173 -1.26 6.62 -15.09
CA HIS A 173 -2.16 5.86 -14.24
C HIS A 173 -3.56 5.71 -14.86
N ALA A 174 -4.16 6.80 -15.34
CA ALA A 174 -5.52 6.81 -15.87
C ALA A 174 -5.68 6.06 -17.22
N ASN A 175 -4.61 5.90 -17.98
CA ASN A 175 -4.62 5.23 -19.27
C ASN A 175 -4.11 3.78 -19.21
N ASP A 176 -3.62 3.32 -18.07
CA ASP A 176 -3.20 1.94 -17.92
C ASP A 176 -4.40 1.01 -17.77
N MET A 177 -4.50 0.04 -18.68
CA MET A 177 -5.63 -0.91 -18.69
C MET A 177 -5.68 -1.82 -17.45
N PHE A 178 -4.59 -1.93 -16.69
CA PHE A 178 -4.52 -2.71 -15.46
C PHE A 178 -4.90 -1.89 -14.23
N ASN A 179 -5.03 -0.56 -14.37
CA ASN A 179 -5.40 0.33 -13.27
C ASN A 179 -6.88 0.71 -13.29
N THR A 180 -7.54 0.52 -14.43
CA THR A 180 -8.94 0.93 -14.64
C THR A 180 -9.83 -0.29 -14.80
N PHE A 181 -10.56 -0.65 -13.74
CA PHE A 181 -11.49 -1.78 -13.74
C PHE A 181 -12.67 -1.48 -12.80
N ASP A 182 -13.78 -2.17 -13.04
CA ASP A 182 -14.92 -2.14 -12.13
C ASP A 182 -14.62 -3.00 -10.89
N THR A 183 -14.81 -2.43 -9.72
CA THR A 183 -14.58 -3.12 -8.44
C THR A 183 -15.84 -3.83 -7.99
N THR A 184 -15.73 -5.09 -7.58
CA THR A 184 -16.83 -5.82 -6.93
C THR A 184 -16.98 -5.40 -5.46
N LEU A 185 -18.14 -5.70 -4.87
CA LEU A 185 -18.36 -5.49 -3.43
C LEU A 185 -17.37 -6.29 -2.57
N GLU A 186 -16.92 -7.48 -3.03
CA GLU A 186 -15.94 -8.27 -2.31
C GLU A 186 -14.60 -7.53 -2.18
N LEU A 187 -14.06 -7.00 -3.28
CA LEU A 187 -12.81 -6.25 -3.22
C LEU A 187 -12.95 -4.97 -2.40
N ALA A 188 -14.08 -4.25 -2.55
CA ALA A 188 -14.36 -3.05 -1.77
C ALA A 188 -14.48 -3.38 -0.26
N TRP A 189 -15.13 -4.48 0.08
CA TRP A 189 -15.27 -4.98 1.45
C TRP A 189 -13.90 -5.32 2.05
N ASP A 190 -13.09 -6.09 1.32
CA ASP A 190 -11.74 -6.45 1.76
C ASP A 190 -10.87 -5.23 2.04
N PHE A 191 -10.97 -4.23 1.16
CA PHE A 191 -10.27 -2.95 1.34
C PHE A 191 -10.67 -2.26 2.65
N VAL A 192 -11.96 -2.14 2.90
CA VAL A 192 -12.51 -1.43 4.07
C VAL A 192 -12.28 -2.21 5.36
N GLN A 193 -12.40 -3.55 5.32
CA GLN A 193 -12.11 -4.42 6.48
C GLN A 193 -10.62 -4.40 6.86
N LEU A 194 -9.74 -4.46 5.86
CA LEU A 194 -8.30 -4.32 6.10
C LEU A 194 -7.97 -2.94 6.70
N TYR A 195 -8.56 -1.86 6.13
CA TYR A 195 -8.40 -0.53 6.68
C TYR A 195 -8.83 -0.46 8.15
N HIS A 196 -9.99 -1.00 8.47
CA HIS A 196 -10.49 -1.02 9.85
C HIS A 196 -9.53 -1.76 10.79
N PHE A 197 -8.99 -2.90 10.37
CA PHE A 197 -8.00 -3.63 11.18
C PHE A 197 -6.76 -2.78 11.46
N ILE A 198 -6.17 -2.16 10.44
CA ILE A 198 -4.90 -1.41 10.60
C ILE A 198 -5.08 0.00 11.23
N GLU A 199 -6.30 0.47 11.41
CA GLU A 199 -6.60 1.68 12.19
C GLU A 199 -7.09 1.37 13.62
N SER A 200 -7.29 0.08 13.96
CA SER A 200 -7.64 -0.33 15.32
C SER A 200 -6.43 -0.23 16.27
N ASP A 201 -6.70 -0.28 17.58
CA ASP A 201 -5.62 -0.33 18.60
C ASP A 201 -4.92 -1.71 18.67
N GLU A 202 -5.39 -2.70 17.89
CA GLU A 202 -4.95 -4.10 18.00
C GLU A 202 -3.69 -4.39 17.18
N TRP A 203 -3.55 -3.82 15.98
CA TRP A 203 -2.51 -4.23 15.01
C TRP A 203 -1.09 -3.84 15.44
N ALA A 204 -0.89 -2.62 15.95
CA ALA A 204 0.46 -2.13 16.26
C ALA A 204 1.16 -2.93 17.37
N PRO A 205 0.45 -3.35 18.46
CA PRO A 205 1.04 -4.27 19.45
C PRO A 205 1.39 -5.66 18.92
N MET A 206 0.81 -6.11 17.80
CA MET A 206 1.13 -7.38 17.16
C MET A 206 2.44 -7.30 16.34
N VAL A 207 2.88 -6.11 15.95
CA VAL A 207 4.14 -5.93 15.21
C VAL A 207 5.31 -6.16 16.14
N PRO A 208 6.25 -7.09 15.85
CA PRO A 208 7.43 -7.31 16.68
C PRO A 208 8.24 -6.02 16.88
N SER A 209 8.53 -5.66 18.13
CA SER A 209 9.16 -4.38 18.49
C SER A 209 10.61 -4.22 17.99
N ASN A 210 11.24 -5.32 17.58
CA ASN A 210 12.59 -5.33 17.02
C ASN A 210 12.64 -4.98 15.52
N ILE A 211 11.48 -4.81 14.86
CA ILE A 211 11.43 -4.42 13.45
C ILE A 211 11.60 -2.89 13.33
N PRO A 212 12.67 -2.39 12.71
CA PRO A 212 12.77 -0.99 12.34
C PRO A 212 11.78 -0.67 11.21
N VAL A 213 11.15 0.52 11.29
CA VAL A 213 10.12 0.95 10.35
C VAL A 213 10.48 2.30 9.75
N TYR A 214 10.35 2.41 8.43
CA TYR A 214 10.52 3.66 7.69
C TYR A 214 9.21 4.07 7.01
N LEU A 215 8.70 5.24 7.36
CA LEU A 215 7.44 5.79 6.90
C LEU A 215 7.69 7.01 6.03
N ILE A 216 7.18 7.01 4.81
CA ILE A 216 7.32 8.13 3.87
C ILE A 216 5.99 8.47 3.20
N ALA A 217 5.68 9.75 3.07
CA ALA A 217 4.48 10.23 2.39
C ALA A 217 4.64 11.67 1.93
N GLY A 218 3.84 12.09 0.95
CA GLY A 218 3.64 13.51 0.65
C GLY A 218 2.75 14.16 1.72
N ASP A 219 3.02 15.41 2.07
CA ASP A 219 2.18 16.17 3.03
C ASP A 219 0.88 16.70 2.40
N GLN A 220 0.68 16.48 1.10
CA GLN A 220 -0.57 16.77 0.38
C GLN A 220 -1.33 15.49 0.00
N ASP A 221 -0.96 14.33 0.57
CA ASP A 221 -1.62 13.06 0.34
C ASP A 221 -2.92 12.93 1.17
N PRO A 222 -4.11 12.86 0.53
CA PRO A 222 -5.36 12.72 1.25
C PRO A 222 -5.55 11.35 1.92
N CYS A 223 -4.92 10.27 1.42
CA CYS A 223 -4.99 8.92 2.00
C CYS A 223 -4.39 8.87 3.41
N GLY A 224 -3.38 9.68 3.66
CA GLY A 224 -2.73 9.84 4.97
C GLY A 224 -3.20 11.11 5.71
N ASN A 225 -4.42 11.59 5.44
CA ASN A 225 -4.96 12.81 6.03
C ASN A 225 -3.94 13.97 6.01
N TYR A 226 -3.32 14.17 4.84
CA TYR A 226 -2.41 15.28 4.60
C TYR A 226 -1.22 15.33 5.59
N GLY A 227 -0.63 14.17 5.86
CA GLY A 227 0.51 13.99 6.73
C GLY A 227 0.19 13.69 8.20
N GLU A 228 -1.03 13.96 8.68
CA GLU A 228 -1.42 13.63 10.06
C GLU A 228 -1.39 12.11 10.31
N GLY A 229 -1.92 11.33 9.37
CA GLY A 229 -1.90 9.86 9.42
C GLY A 229 -0.49 9.28 9.44
N LEU A 230 0.47 9.92 8.73
CA LEU A 230 1.88 9.51 8.76
C LEU A 230 2.45 9.51 10.19
N TYR A 231 2.22 10.61 10.92
CA TYR A 231 2.69 10.74 12.30
C TYR A 231 1.85 9.93 13.29
N HIS A 232 0.55 9.71 13.00
CA HIS A 232 -0.30 8.85 13.81
C HIS A 232 0.25 7.41 13.82
N VAL A 233 0.48 6.82 12.66
CA VAL A 233 1.05 5.47 12.53
C VAL A 233 2.44 5.38 13.15
N ALA A 234 3.28 6.40 12.94
CA ALA A 234 4.61 6.47 13.54
C ALA A 234 4.55 6.43 15.08
N ASN A 235 3.64 7.18 15.68
CA ASN A 235 3.44 7.20 17.12
C ASN A 235 2.92 5.86 17.67
N LEU A 236 1.96 5.21 16.98
CA LEU A 236 1.47 3.89 17.36
C LEU A 236 2.62 2.87 17.45
N LEU A 237 3.43 2.78 16.39
CA LEU A 237 4.57 1.86 16.34
C LEU A 237 5.68 2.23 17.34
N ALA A 238 5.99 3.51 17.51
CA ALA A 238 6.98 3.95 18.49
C ALA A 238 6.54 3.62 19.94
N ASN A 239 5.24 3.74 20.24
CA ASN A 239 4.68 3.41 21.55
C ASN A 239 4.77 1.90 21.87
N THR A 240 4.81 1.04 20.85
CA THR A 240 5.02 -0.42 20.99
C THR A 240 6.50 -0.82 21.02
N GLY A 241 7.41 0.15 20.87
CA GLY A 241 8.84 -0.03 21.02
C GLY A 241 9.61 -0.18 19.70
N ASN A 242 8.95 -0.06 18.56
CA ASN A 242 9.63 -0.10 17.27
C ASN A 242 10.52 1.14 17.06
N LYS A 243 11.67 0.95 16.42
CA LYS A 243 12.52 2.05 15.94
C LYS A 243 11.89 2.61 14.67
N VAL A 244 11.33 3.81 14.75
CA VAL A 244 10.58 4.44 13.64
C VAL A 244 11.34 5.63 13.08
N SER A 245 11.49 5.68 11.76
CA SER A 245 11.98 6.83 11.00
C SER A 245 10.88 7.37 10.10
N VAL A 246 10.76 8.69 10.00
CA VAL A 246 9.68 9.35 9.24
C VAL A 246 10.28 10.39 8.30
N LYS A 247 9.78 10.45 7.06
CA LYS A 247 10.07 11.55 6.14
C LYS A 247 8.79 11.98 5.41
N ALA A 248 8.36 13.21 5.67
CA ALA A 248 7.32 13.88 4.90
C ALA A 248 7.94 14.66 3.74
N TYR A 249 7.41 14.51 2.52
CA TYR A 249 7.80 15.26 1.34
C TYR A 249 6.83 16.41 1.14
N SER A 250 7.33 17.63 1.39
CA SER A 250 6.47 18.82 1.40
C SER A 250 6.02 19.23 -0.01
N GLY A 251 4.70 19.44 -0.14
CA GLY A 251 4.06 19.82 -1.40
C GLY A 251 3.73 18.63 -2.32
N TYR A 252 4.13 17.41 -1.96
CA TYR A 252 3.87 16.22 -2.77
C TYR A 252 2.62 15.48 -2.31
N ARG A 253 2.04 14.71 -3.25
CA ARG A 253 0.79 13.96 -3.07
C ARG A 253 1.08 12.48 -2.82
N HIS A 254 0.23 11.59 -3.29
CA HIS A 254 0.20 10.18 -2.91
C HIS A 254 1.38 9.34 -3.46
N GLU A 255 1.66 9.45 -4.76
CA GLU A 255 2.68 8.63 -5.43
C GLU A 255 4.06 9.31 -5.47
N ILE A 256 4.64 9.67 -4.31
CA ILE A 256 5.96 10.32 -4.23
C ILE A 256 7.07 9.51 -4.93
N HIS A 257 6.93 8.19 -4.97
CA HIS A 257 7.88 7.28 -5.61
C HIS A 257 7.79 7.31 -7.14
N ASN A 258 6.73 7.89 -7.71
CA ASN A 258 6.52 8.06 -9.14
C ASN A 258 6.72 9.53 -9.61
N GLU A 259 6.78 10.50 -8.70
CA GLU A 259 7.05 11.91 -9.03
C GLU A 259 8.43 12.07 -9.67
N LEU A 260 8.46 12.50 -10.93
CA LEU A 260 9.68 12.43 -11.77
C LEU A 260 10.85 13.25 -11.26
N ASP A 261 10.61 14.27 -10.45
CA ASP A 261 11.62 15.16 -9.88
C ASP A 261 12.22 14.68 -8.56
N ILE A 262 11.51 13.84 -7.80
CA ILE A 262 11.97 13.33 -6.49
C ILE A 262 12.06 11.81 -6.38
N ARG A 263 11.52 11.04 -7.33
CA ARG A 263 11.46 9.57 -7.22
C ARG A 263 12.82 8.91 -6.94
N ASP A 264 13.89 9.50 -7.50
CA ASP A 264 15.24 8.99 -7.25
C ASP A 264 15.68 9.21 -5.81
N GLU A 265 15.38 10.37 -5.22
CA GLU A 265 15.63 10.67 -3.81
C GLU A 265 14.79 9.77 -2.90
N VAL A 266 13.54 9.52 -3.27
CA VAL A 266 12.64 8.61 -2.53
C VAL A 266 13.23 7.20 -2.47
N VAL A 267 13.62 6.65 -3.62
CA VAL A 267 14.20 5.30 -3.69
C VAL A 267 15.54 5.21 -2.99
N ASP A 268 16.41 6.22 -3.15
CA ASP A 268 17.69 6.29 -2.44
C ASP A 268 17.49 6.32 -0.92
N GLY A 269 16.43 6.99 -0.43
CA GLY A 269 16.03 6.98 0.97
C GLY A 269 15.63 5.60 1.47
N LEU A 270 14.91 4.83 0.67
CA LEU A 270 14.53 3.45 0.98
C LEU A 270 15.77 2.52 1.02
N ILE A 271 16.66 2.64 0.04
CA ILE A 271 17.92 1.88 -0.01
C ILE A 271 18.79 2.22 1.22
N ASN A 272 18.96 3.49 1.54
CA ASN A 272 19.72 3.92 2.71
C ASN A 272 19.15 3.39 4.04
N PHE A 273 17.83 3.27 4.14
CA PHE A 273 17.19 2.64 5.29
C PHE A 273 17.58 1.17 5.39
N VAL A 274 17.47 0.41 4.29
CA VAL A 274 17.84 -1.01 4.25
C VAL A 274 19.32 -1.21 4.58
N ASP A 275 20.22 -0.42 3.96
CA ASP A 275 21.66 -0.45 4.24
C ASP A 275 21.96 -0.15 5.72
N GLY A 276 21.26 0.83 6.30
CA GLY A 276 21.40 1.19 7.71
C GLY A 276 21.01 0.06 8.66
N VAL A 277 19.91 -0.64 8.36
CA VAL A 277 19.45 -1.81 9.15
C VAL A 277 20.41 -2.98 9.05
N LEU A 278 21.04 -3.18 7.88
CA LEU A 278 22.02 -4.25 7.67
C LEU A 278 23.38 -3.97 8.33
N ALA A 279 23.68 -2.71 8.63
CA ALA A 279 24.93 -2.30 9.28
C ALA A 279 24.87 -2.36 10.83
N GLU A 280 23.68 -2.48 11.43
CA GLU A 280 23.46 -2.66 12.88
C GLU A 280 23.61 -4.14 13.28
#